data_1a669127d9c4a53741c28ef89458ede6
#
_entry.id   1a669127d9c4a53741c28ef89458ede6
#
_cell.length_a   1.000
_cell.length_b   1.000
_cell.length_c   1.000
_cell.angle_alpha   90.00
_cell.angle_beta   90.00
_cell.angle_gamma   90.00
#
_symmetry.space_group_name_H-M   'P 1'
#
loop_
_entity.id
_entity.type
_entity.pdbx_description
1 polymer ?
#
loop_
_entity_poly.entity_id
_entity_poly.type
_entity_poly.pdbx_seq_one_letter_code
_entity_poly.pdbx_strand_id
1 'polypeptide(L)'
;KKIIEIHSIPALQQAWQDCLAEQLPVLFLGQGSNVLFIEDFDGAVLLNRMLGIEHQEDADFHYLHVNGGEVWHDLVRWSIEQGYYGLENLALIPGCAGSAPIQNIGAYGVEFKDVCDYVEVMNLHSGELFRLTNAECEFGYRESVFKHQYAQGYVITAVGLKLAKAWKPVLKYGNLANLDKSAVTSADVFAEICAVRQSKLPDPNVFGNAGSFFKNPVVSTQQFERLQQNYATIPHFPQADGSIKLAAGWLIDQCGLKGFQIGGAAVIKALPQTNKNKETPFKKQGNNSINLPRK
;
A
#
# COMPACT_ATOMS: atom_id res chain seq x y z
N LYS A 1 -15.91 19.12 -6.43
CA LYS A 1 -15.70 20.59 -6.36
C LYS A 1 -15.29 21.08 -4.96
N LYS A 2 -15.38 20.22 -3.95
CA LYS A 2 -14.92 20.52 -2.58
C LYS A 2 -13.85 19.51 -2.17
N ILE A 3 -12.85 19.97 -1.44
CA ILE A 3 -11.90 19.10 -0.71
C ILE A 3 -12.02 19.49 0.75
N ILE A 4 -12.32 18.52 1.60
CA ILE A 4 -12.55 18.72 3.03
C ILE A 4 -11.62 17.80 3.80
N GLU A 5 -10.77 18.35 4.66
CA GLU A 5 -9.92 17.57 5.57
C GLU A 5 -10.71 17.16 6.80
N ILE A 6 -10.67 15.88 7.11
CA ILE A 6 -11.41 15.24 8.21
C ILE A 6 -10.45 14.87 9.33
N HIS A 7 -10.55 15.56 10.44
CA HIS A 7 -9.67 15.38 11.60
C HIS A 7 -10.29 14.62 12.78
N SER A 8 -11.60 14.29 12.71
CA SER A 8 -12.29 13.56 13.77
C SER A 8 -13.54 12.85 13.25
N ILE A 9 -14.04 11.88 14.01
CA ILE A 9 -15.32 11.20 13.72
C ILE A 9 -16.49 12.18 13.64
N PRO A 10 -16.68 13.14 14.58
CA PRO A 10 -17.75 14.13 14.46
C PRO A 10 -17.63 14.98 13.19
N ALA A 11 -16.41 15.38 12.79
CA ALA A 11 -16.18 16.13 11.57
C ALA A 11 -16.52 15.30 10.32
N LEU A 12 -16.23 14.00 10.33
CA LEU A 12 -16.61 13.08 9.25
C LEU A 12 -18.14 12.98 9.12
N GLN A 13 -18.83 12.79 10.23
CA GLN A 13 -20.30 12.72 10.25
C GLN A 13 -20.93 14.01 9.72
N GLN A 14 -20.47 15.16 10.18
CA GLN A 14 -20.99 16.45 9.73
C GLN A 14 -20.74 16.66 8.23
N ALA A 15 -19.49 16.43 7.76
CA ALA A 15 -19.16 16.60 6.34
C ALA A 15 -19.97 15.65 5.44
N TRP A 16 -20.23 14.42 5.90
CA TRP A 16 -21.09 13.48 5.19
C TRP A 16 -22.53 13.99 5.09
N GLN A 17 -23.11 14.47 6.20
CA GLN A 17 -24.48 15.01 6.22
C GLN A 17 -24.62 16.24 5.33
N ASP A 18 -23.64 17.14 5.35
CA ASP A 18 -23.62 18.33 4.50
C ASP A 18 -23.59 17.95 3.01
N CYS A 19 -22.75 16.96 2.64
CA CYS A 19 -22.69 16.44 1.28
C CYS A 19 -24.00 15.78 0.83
N LEU A 20 -24.65 15.04 1.72
CA LEU A 20 -25.98 14.44 1.44
C LEU A 20 -27.04 15.52 1.21
N ALA A 21 -27.08 16.56 2.04
CA ALA A 21 -28.03 17.65 1.91
C ALA A 21 -27.82 18.43 0.57
N GLU A 22 -26.58 18.54 0.14
CA GLU A 22 -26.21 19.17 -1.16
C GLU A 22 -26.30 18.19 -2.34
N GLN A 23 -26.65 16.93 -2.12
CA GLN A 23 -26.69 15.86 -3.12
C GLN A 23 -25.36 15.66 -3.88
N LEU A 24 -24.25 15.90 -3.21
CA LEU A 24 -22.91 15.75 -3.78
C LEU A 24 -22.44 14.29 -3.71
N PRO A 25 -21.92 13.73 -4.79
CA PRO A 25 -21.14 12.50 -4.72
C PRO A 25 -19.94 12.67 -3.77
N VAL A 26 -19.66 11.67 -2.96
CA VAL A 26 -18.57 11.72 -2.00
C VAL A 26 -17.51 10.67 -2.33
N LEU A 27 -16.24 11.10 -2.31
CA LEU A 27 -15.08 10.23 -2.39
C LEU A 27 -14.24 10.42 -1.12
N PHE A 28 -14.08 9.34 -0.33
CA PHE A 28 -13.24 9.34 0.85
C PHE A 28 -11.84 8.84 0.50
N LEU A 29 -10.81 9.61 0.80
CA LEU A 29 -9.42 9.30 0.47
C LEU A 29 -8.51 9.46 1.68
N GLY A 30 -7.45 8.66 1.73
CA GLY A 30 -6.25 8.92 2.53
C GLY A 30 -5.34 9.92 1.82
N GLN A 31 -4.19 9.44 1.34
CA GLN A 31 -3.25 10.26 0.55
C GLN A 31 -3.57 10.30 -0.95
N GLY A 32 -4.58 9.56 -1.42
CA GLY A 32 -4.87 9.45 -2.86
C GLY A 32 -3.80 8.67 -3.65
N SER A 33 -2.90 7.97 -2.98
CA SER A 33 -1.72 7.33 -3.59
C SER A 33 -2.03 6.13 -4.50
N ASN A 34 -3.28 5.65 -4.49
CA ASN A 34 -3.73 4.52 -5.33
C ASN A 34 -4.96 4.89 -6.17
N VAL A 35 -5.09 6.18 -6.53
CA VAL A 35 -6.19 6.71 -7.32
C VAL A 35 -5.63 7.50 -8.50
N LEU A 36 -6.18 7.27 -9.69
CA LEU A 36 -5.92 8.05 -10.88
C LEU A 36 -7.23 8.70 -11.33
N PHE A 37 -7.29 10.03 -11.25
CA PHE A 37 -8.39 10.78 -11.81
C PHE A 37 -8.16 10.96 -13.32
N ILE A 38 -9.05 10.41 -14.13
CA ILE A 38 -9.04 10.59 -15.60
C ILE A 38 -9.95 11.74 -16.05
N GLU A 39 -10.82 12.18 -15.15
CA GLU A 39 -11.74 13.31 -15.33
C GLU A 39 -11.85 14.09 -14.02
N ASP A 40 -12.35 15.32 -14.10
CA ASP A 40 -12.66 16.13 -12.91
C ASP A 40 -13.79 15.45 -12.10
N PHE A 41 -13.57 15.30 -10.80
CA PHE A 41 -14.60 14.74 -9.92
C PHE A 41 -15.61 15.83 -9.51
N ASP A 42 -16.85 15.67 -9.94
CA ASP A 42 -17.93 16.62 -9.64
C ASP A 42 -18.64 16.30 -8.32
N GLY A 43 -17.88 16.33 -7.23
CA GLY A 43 -18.35 15.97 -5.89
C GLY A 43 -17.50 16.58 -4.78
N ALA A 44 -17.58 15.99 -3.61
CA ALA A 44 -16.76 16.29 -2.44
C ALA A 44 -15.74 15.18 -2.19
N VAL A 45 -14.47 15.56 -2.06
CA VAL A 45 -13.40 14.66 -1.61
C VAL A 45 -13.18 14.90 -0.12
N LEU A 46 -13.42 13.87 0.69
CA LEU A 46 -13.14 13.90 2.12
C LEU A 46 -11.77 13.25 2.35
N LEU A 47 -10.80 14.06 2.80
CA LEU A 47 -9.43 13.58 3.05
C LEU A 47 -9.31 13.15 4.51
N ASN A 48 -8.97 11.89 4.73
CA ASN A 48 -8.70 11.37 6.08
C ASN A 48 -7.43 11.99 6.66
N ARG A 49 -7.59 12.79 7.71
CA ARG A 49 -6.52 13.38 8.52
C ARG A 49 -6.72 13.09 10.00
N MET A 50 -7.47 12.05 10.32
CA MET A 50 -7.62 11.57 11.70
C MET A 50 -6.29 10.93 12.13
N LEU A 51 -5.54 11.63 12.96
CA LEU A 51 -4.23 11.22 13.47
C LEU A 51 -4.35 10.74 14.91
N GLY A 52 -3.40 9.94 15.35
CA GLY A 52 -3.25 9.45 16.71
C GLY A 52 -2.95 7.95 16.76
N ILE A 53 -2.05 7.59 17.65
CA ILE A 53 -1.64 6.21 17.93
C ILE A 53 -1.75 5.98 19.42
N GLU A 54 -2.54 5.00 19.82
CA GLU A 54 -2.62 4.54 21.21
C GLU A 54 -1.91 3.19 21.33
N HIS A 55 -1.19 2.99 22.42
CA HIS A 55 -0.46 1.77 22.69
C HIS A 55 -0.94 1.10 23.98
N GLN A 56 -1.13 -0.19 23.91
CA GLN A 56 -1.32 -1.09 25.03
C GLN A 56 -0.45 -2.32 24.85
N GLU A 57 -0.16 -3.04 25.93
CA GLU A 57 0.64 -4.24 25.87
C GLU A 57 0.22 -5.29 26.90
N ASP A 58 0.53 -6.54 26.60
CA ASP A 58 0.49 -7.66 27.55
C ASP A 58 1.89 -8.31 27.66
N ALA A 59 1.98 -9.52 28.17
CA ALA A 59 3.25 -10.24 28.32
C ALA A 59 3.92 -10.53 26.96
N ASP A 60 3.13 -10.77 25.90
CA ASP A 60 3.58 -11.33 24.63
C ASP A 60 3.51 -10.35 23.46
N PHE A 61 2.61 -9.33 23.54
CA PHE A 61 2.31 -8.48 22.42
C PHE A 61 2.24 -6.99 22.79
N HIS A 62 2.55 -6.16 21.79
CA HIS A 62 2.16 -4.76 21.71
C HIS A 62 0.89 -4.64 20.86
N TYR A 63 -0.08 -3.87 21.33
CA TYR A 63 -1.33 -3.55 20.63
C TYR A 63 -1.35 -2.05 20.32
N LEU A 64 -1.52 -1.72 19.04
CA LEU A 64 -1.60 -0.34 18.60
C LEU A 64 -3.00 -0.09 18.05
N HIS A 65 -3.69 0.92 18.56
CA HIS A 65 -4.84 1.52 17.89
C HIS A 65 -4.33 2.71 17.09
N VAL A 66 -4.47 2.66 15.78
CA VAL A 66 -3.91 3.63 14.85
C VAL A 66 -5.03 4.28 14.06
N ASN A 67 -5.21 5.59 14.20
CA ASN A 67 -6.21 6.32 13.44
C ASN A 67 -5.92 6.28 11.94
N GLY A 68 -6.96 6.22 11.13
CA GLY A 68 -6.88 5.91 9.70
C GLY A 68 -6.15 6.93 8.84
N GLY A 69 -5.94 8.14 9.33
CA GLY A 69 -5.19 9.21 8.66
C GLY A 69 -3.67 9.12 8.80
N GLU A 70 -3.15 8.30 9.75
CA GLU A 70 -1.71 8.14 9.96
C GLU A 70 -1.03 7.65 8.68
N VAL A 71 0.08 8.31 8.30
CA VAL A 71 0.87 7.93 7.13
C VAL A 71 1.54 6.59 7.39
N TRP A 72 1.28 5.59 6.54
CA TRP A 72 1.75 4.22 6.76
C TRP A 72 3.26 4.12 6.98
N HIS A 73 4.07 4.78 6.14
CA HIS A 73 5.52 4.73 6.28
C HIS A 73 6.02 5.38 7.58
N ASP A 74 5.40 6.47 7.99
CA ASP A 74 5.75 7.15 9.23
C ASP A 74 5.37 6.31 10.45
N LEU A 75 4.22 5.61 10.40
CA LEU A 75 3.83 4.62 11.40
C LEU A 75 4.87 3.48 11.50
N VAL A 76 5.33 2.94 10.37
CA VAL A 76 6.37 1.88 10.36
C VAL A 76 7.66 2.37 11.02
N ARG A 77 8.13 3.56 10.67
CA ARG A 77 9.33 4.16 11.26
C ARG A 77 9.14 4.38 12.76
N TRP A 78 8.03 5.02 13.14
CA TRP A 78 7.70 5.28 14.54
C TRP A 78 7.64 3.99 15.36
N SER A 79 7.03 2.93 14.86
CA SER A 79 6.93 1.65 15.59
C SER A 79 8.30 1.04 15.88
N ILE A 80 9.24 1.14 14.94
CA ILE A 80 10.62 0.67 15.11
C ILE A 80 11.35 1.52 16.17
N GLU A 81 11.19 2.86 16.13
CA GLU A 81 11.78 3.80 17.10
C GLU A 81 11.26 3.55 18.52
N GLN A 82 10.01 3.09 18.65
CA GLN A 82 9.41 2.73 19.95
C GLN A 82 9.77 1.30 20.41
N GLY A 83 10.41 0.49 19.55
CA GLY A 83 10.70 -0.91 19.84
C GLY A 83 9.54 -1.88 19.54
N TYR A 84 8.52 -1.45 18.80
CA TYR A 84 7.37 -2.26 18.39
C TYR A 84 7.59 -2.82 16.99
N TYR A 85 8.26 -3.97 16.91
CA TYR A 85 8.74 -4.54 15.66
C TYR A 85 7.69 -5.42 14.97
N GLY A 86 7.83 -5.61 13.64
CA GLY A 86 6.98 -6.47 12.81
C GLY A 86 6.39 -5.77 11.60
N LEU A 87 6.54 -4.42 11.47
CA LEU A 87 6.07 -3.63 10.34
C LEU A 87 7.17 -3.32 9.32
N GLU A 88 8.43 -3.56 9.60
CA GLU A 88 9.60 -3.15 8.81
C GLU A 88 9.55 -3.60 7.35
N ASN A 89 9.02 -4.80 7.07
CA ASN A 89 8.85 -5.33 5.71
C ASN A 89 7.85 -4.52 4.86
N LEU A 90 6.98 -3.76 5.51
CA LEU A 90 5.94 -2.94 4.88
C LEU A 90 6.37 -1.47 4.71
N ALA A 91 7.65 -1.17 4.90
CA ALA A 91 8.20 0.19 4.76
C ALA A 91 8.01 0.75 3.33
N LEU A 92 7.88 2.07 3.21
CA LEU A 92 7.68 2.82 1.96
C LEU A 92 6.48 2.35 1.12
N ILE A 93 5.50 1.64 1.67
CA ILE A 93 4.21 1.45 1.00
C ILE A 93 3.45 2.76 1.12
N PRO A 94 3.03 3.38 -0.01
CA PRO A 94 2.28 4.64 0.03
C PRO A 94 0.88 4.45 0.62
N GLY A 95 0.34 5.50 1.22
CA GLY A 95 -1.01 5.54 1.76
C GLY A 95 -1.05 5.73 3.27
N CYS A 96 -2.24 5.64 3.82
CA CYS A 96 -2.52 5.79 5.25
C CYS A 96 -2.89 4.45 5.90
N ALA A 97 -2.85 4.41 7.23
CA ALA A 97 -3.25 3.25 8.02
C ALA A 97 -4.66 2.76 7.65
N GLY A 98 -5.64 3.67 7.51
CA GLY A 98 -7.01 3.31 7.09
C GLY A 98 -7.14 2.80 5.64
N SER A 99 -6.13 3.00 4.78
CA SER A 99 -6.14 2.43 3.44
C SER A 99 -5.44 1.07 3.34
N ALA A 100 -4.67 0.70 4.35
CA ALA A 100 -3.88 -0.53 4.38
C ALA A 100 -4.73 -1.82 4.30
N PRO A 101 -5.87 -1.94 5.03
CA PRO A 101 -6.72 -3.12 4.97
C PRO A 101 -7.39 -3.35 3.62
N ILE A 102 -7.74 -2.28 2.88
CA ILE A 102 -8.58 -2.36 1.67
C ILE A 102 -8.04 -3.38 0.67
N GLN A 103 -6.75 -3.37 0.43
CA GLN A 103 -6.10 -4.31 -0.46
C GLN A 103 -5.09 -5.21 0.26
N ASN A 104 -5.24 -5.37 1.59
CA ASN A 104 -4.31 -6.18 2.36
C ASN A 104 -2.87 -5.88 1.92
N ILE A 105 -2.39 -4.64 2.12
CA ILE A 105 -1.06 -4.23 1.63
C ILE A 105 -0.02 -5.26 2.03
N GLY A 106 0.96 -5.49 1.15
CA GLY A 106 1.97 -6.49 1.43
C GLY A 106 3.23 -6.30 0.60
N ALA A 107 4.35 -6.57 1.21
CA ALA A 107 5.66 -6.54 0.59
C ALA A 107 6.64 -7.46 1.34
N TYR A 108 7.63 -7.96 0.64
CA TYR A 108 8.76 -8.72 1.22
C TYR A 108 8.35 -9.84 2.20
N GLY A 109 7.22 -10.51 1.90
CA GLY A 109 6.75 -11.68 2.66
C GLY A 109 5.89 -11.41 3.87
N VAL A 110 5.52 -10.15 4.11
CA VAL A 110 4.57 -9.74 5.14
C VAL A 110 3.38 -9.07 4.46
N GLU A 111 2.19 -9.35 4.95
CA GLU A 111 0.94 -8.69 4.56
C GLU A 111 0.30 -8.01 5.78
N PHE A 112 -0.58 -7.04 5.54
CA PHE A 112 -1.29 -6.33 6.63
C PHE A 112 -2.02 -7.29 7.56
N LYS A 113 -2.66 -8.34 7.01
CA LYS A 113 -3.34 -9.39 7.80
C LYS A 113 -2.47 -10.07 8.85
N ASP A 114 -1.15 -10.14 8.62
CA ASP A 114 -0.24 -10.85 9.52
C ASP A 114 -0.03 -10.09 10.83
N VAL A 115 -0.36 -8.80 10.85
CA VAL A 115 -0.23 -7.89 11.99
C VAL A 115 -1.56 -7.23 12.40
N CYS A 116 -2.64 -7.46 11.67
CA CYS A 116 -3.96 -6.91 11.94
C CYS A 116 -4.63 -7.63 13.11
N ASP A 117 -5.07 -6.88 14.11
CA ASP A 117 -5.92 -7.34 15.19
C ASP A 117 -7.40 -7.12 14.84
N TYR A 118 -7.73 -5.88 14.45
CA TYR A 118 -9.06 -5.49 13.99
C TYR A 118 -9.00 -4.32 13.00
N VAL A 119 -10.11 -4.06 12.34
CA VAL A 119 -10.34 -2.84 11.55
C VAL A 119 -11.59 -2.16 12.09
N GLU A 120 -11.48 -0.88 12.47
CA GLU A 120 -12.60 -0.08 12.92
C GLU A 120 -13.23 0.65 11.73
N VAL A 121 -14.54 0.52 11.63
CA VAL A 121 -15.34 0.97 10.49
C VAL A 121 -16.51 1.82 10.97
N MET A 122 -16.79 2.89 10.28
CA MET A 122 -18.01 3.69 10.46
C MET A 122 -18.96 3.46 9.29
N ASN A 123 -20.21 3.14 9.61
CA ASN A 123 -21.31 3.24 8.66
C ASN A 123 -21.69 4.72 8.50
N LEU A 124 -21.50 5.26 7.31
CA LEU A 124 -21.76 6.69 7.04
C LEU A 124 -23.21 7.09 7.15
N HIS A 125 -24.15 6.16 6.94
CA HIS A 125 -25.59 6.45 7.00
C HIS A 125 -26.11 6.45 8.43
N SER A 126 -25.73 5.47 9.25
CA SER A 126 -26.17 5.38 10.64
C SER A 126 -25.25 6.13 11.63
N GLY A 127 -24.01 6.38 11.27
CA GLY A 127 -22.97 6.89 12.16
C GLY A 127 -22.41 5.84 13.13
N GLU A 128 -22.85 4.59 13.00
CA GLU A 128 -22.41 3.49 13.86
C GLU A 128 -20.94 3.15 13.62
N LEU A 129 -20.17 3.04 14.72
CA LEU A 129 -18.81 2.55 14.74
C LEU A 129 -18.81 1.09 15.21
N PHE A 130 -18.10 0.24 14.48
CA PHE A 130 -17.93 -1.16 14.85
C PHE A 130 -16.55 -1.66 14.43
N ARG A 131 -16.11 -2.78 14.99
CA ARG A 131 -14.82 -3.40 14.68
C ARG A 131 -15.05 -4.74 14.01
N LEU A 132 -14.33 -4.97 12.93
CA LEU A 132 -14.17 -6.26 12.27
C LEU A 132 -12.88 -6.89 12.75
N THR A 133 -12.94 -8.11 13.23
CA THR A 133 -11.76 -8.92 13.54
C THR A 133 -10.96 -9.23 12.27
N ASN A 134 -9.72 -9.67 12.41
CA ASN A 134 -8.91 -10.11 11.28
C ASN A 134 -9.64 -11.14 10.39
N ALA A 135 -10.33 -12.10 10.99
CA ALA A 135 -11.07 -13.13 10.27
C ALA A 135 -12.25 -12.56 9.48
N GLU A 136 -12.99 -11.62 10.06
CA GLU A 136 -14.14 -10.98 9.41
C GLU A 136 -13.74 -10.04 8.27
N CYS A 137 -12.47 -9.60 8.22
CA CYS A 137 -11.94 -8.82 7.11
C CYS A 137 -11.72 -9.65 5.84
N GLU A 138 -11.76 -10.98 5.89
CA GLU A 138 -11.60 -11.91 4.77
C GLU A 138 -10.40 -11.57 3.87
N PHE A 139 -9.26 -11.31 4.48
CA PHE A 139 -8.06 -10.89 3.77
C PHE A 139 -7.54 -11.96 2.81
N GLY A 140 -7.39 -11.58 1.55
CA GLY A 140 -6.75 -12.35 0.49
C GLY A 140 -5.59 -11.61 -0.17
N TYR A 141 -5.03 -12.18 -1.24
CA TYR A 141 -3.99 -11.52 -2.03
C TYR A 141 -4.53 -10.28 -2.74
N ARG A 142 -4.20 -9.09 -2.24
CA ARG A 142 -4.74 -7.80 -2.68
C ARG A 142 -6.27 -7.76 -2.61
N GLU A 143 -6.85 -8.39 -1.57
CA GLU A 143 -8.27 -8.60 -1.41
C GLU A 143 -8.72 -8.47 0.03
N SER A 144 -9.96 -7.99 0.24
CA SER A 144 -10.63 -7.90 1.53
C SER A 144 -12.13 -7.61 1.35
N VAL A 145 -12.93 -7.74 2.41
CA VAL A 145 -14.35 -7.33 2.44
C VAL A 145 -14.58 -5.85 2.10
N PHE A 146 -13.56 -5.00 2.26
CA PHE A 146 -13.63 -3.57 1.97
C PHE A 146 -13.70 -3.26 0.47
N LYS A 147 -13.49 -4.23 -0.39
CA LYS A 147 -13.71 -4.15 -1.84
C LYS A 147 -15.08 -4.65 -2.27
N HIS A 148 -15.85 -5.24 -1.36
CA HIS A 148 -17.14 -5.88 -1.60
C HIS A 148 -18.20 -5.32 -0.67
N GLN A 149 -18.51 -6.02 0.43
CA GLN A 149 -19.58 -5.69 1.36
C GLN A 149 -19.47 -4.27 1.95
N TYR A 150 -18.25 -3.82 2.24
CA TYR A 150 -17.97 -2.50 2.83
C TYR A 150 -17.36 -1.49 1.83
N ALA A 151 -17.54 -1.72 0.52
CA ALA A 151 -16.98 -0.84 -0.50
C ALA A 151 -17.69 0.51 -0.61
N GLN A 152 -18.97 0.57 -0.21
CA GLN A 152 -19.80 1.79 -0.30
C GLN A 152 -20.55 2.03 0.99
N GLY A 153 -20.62 3.29 1.40
CA GLY A 153 -21.32 3.68 2.61
C GLY A 153 -20.56 3.42 3.92
N TYR A 154 -19.30 2.98 3.82
CA TYR A 154 -18.45 2.69 4.98
C TYR A 154 -17.08 3.35 4.85
N VAL A 155 -16.50 3.71 5.98
CA VAL A 155 -15.17 4.31 6.07
C VAL A 155 -14.38 3.63 7.17
N ILE A 156 -13.14 3.29 6.87
CA ILE A 156 -12.19 2.79 7.87
C ILE A 156 -11.68 4.00 8.67
N THR A 157 -11.97 4.01 9.96
CA THR A 157 -11.61 5.10 10.88
C THR A 157 -10.31 4.84 11.60
N ALA A 158 -10.04 3.58 11.94
CA ALA A 158 -8.82 3.16 12.59
C ALA A 158 -8.47 1.69 12.26
N VAL A 159 -7.24 1.29 12.58
CA VAL A 159 -6.80 -0.11 12.54
C VAL A 159 -6.17 -0.50 13.87
N GLY A 160 -6.46 -1.70 14.34
CA GLY A 160 -5.76 -2.35 15.44
C GLY A 160 -4.64 -3.22 14.90
N LEU A 161 -3.43 -3.01 15.42
CA LEU A 161 -2.27 -3.84 15.08
C LEU A 161 -1.82 -4.61 16.31
N LYS A 162 -1.41 -5.87 16.10
CA LYS A 162 -0.89 -6.76 17.14
C LYS A 162 0.51 -7.22 16.76
N LEU A 163 1.52 -6.76 17.49
CA LEU A 163 2.93 -6.97 17.21
C LEU A 163 3.57 -7.81 18.31
N ALA A 164 4.20 -8.93 17.95
CA ALA A 164 4.80 -9.83 18.93
C ALA A 164 6.08 -9.23 19.53
N LYS A 165 6.19 -9.25 20.88
CA LYS A 165 7.42 -8.85 21.59
C LYS A 165 8.59 -9.78 21.25
N ALA A 166 8.32 -11.06 21.02
CA ALA A 166 9.30 -12.02 20.50
C ALA A 166 9.45 -11.88 18.99
N TRP A 167 10.06 -10.76 18.55
CA TRP A 167 10.24 -10.44 17.15
C TRP A 167 11.03 -11.51 16.39
N LYS A 168 10.59 -11.83 15.18
CA LYS A 168 11.25 -12.77 14.27
C LYS A 168 11.37 -12.14 12.88
N PRO A 169 12.59 -11.91 12.36
CA PRO A 169 12.77 -11.29 11.06
C PRO A 169 12.24 -12.15 9.92
N VAL A 170 11.56 -11.53 8.97
CA VAL A 170 11.12 -12.16 7.71
C VAL A 170 12.09 -11.77 6.60
N LEU A 171 13.04 -12.68 6.29
CA LEU A 171 14.17 -12.41 5.39
C LEU A 171 14.12 -13.19 4.06
N LYS A 172 13.03 -13.87 3.74
CA LYS A 172 12.95 -14.81 2.59
C LYS A 172 13.03 -14.17 1.20
N TYR A 173 12.93 -12.84 1.09
CA TYR A 173 12.73 -12.16 -0.18
C TYR A 173 13.87 -11.23 -0.57
N GLY A 174 14.36 -11.42 -1.82
CA GLY A 174 15.35 -10.52 -2.43
C GLY A 174 16.63 -10.42 -1.63
N ASN A 175 17.16 -9.19 -1.52
CA ASN A 175 18.41 -8.92 -0.82
C ASN A 175 18.36 -9.22 0.68
N LEU A 176 17.16 -9.24 1.28
CA LEU A 176 17.00 -9.58 2.70
C LEU A 176 17.54 -10.97 3.04
N ALA A 177 17.51 -11.90 2.07
CA ALA A 177 18.06 -13.25 2.26
C ALA A 177 19.58 -13.28 2.53
N ASN A 178 20.27 -12.17 2.24
CA ASN A 178 21.71 -12.03 2.47
C ASN A 178 22.04 -11.49 3.88
N LEU A 179 21.03 -11.04 4.63
CA LEU A 179 21.23 -10.56 6.00
C LEU A 179 21.45 -11.73 6.97
N ASP A 180 22.37 -11.53 7.90
CA ASP A 180 22.62 -12.53 8.95
C ASP A 180 21.45 -12.58 9.93
N LYS A 181 20.68 -13.66 9.88
CA LYS A 181 19.49 -13.85 10.68
C LYS A 181 19.77 -13.82 12.20
N SER A 182 20.98 -14.12 12.62
CA SER A 182 21.37 -14.16 14.04
C SER A 182 21.74 -12.78 14.60
N ALA A 183 22.09 -11.83 13.74
CA ALA A 183 22.59 -10.51 14.13
C ALA A 183 21.71 -9.34 13.63
N VAL A 184 20.81 -9.59 12.67
CA VAL A 184 19.97 -8.56 12.04
C VAL A 184 19.01 -7.92 13.04
N THR A 185 18.87 -6.61 12.97
CA THR A 185 17.87 -5.85 13.71
C THR A 185 16.69 -5.45 12.81
N SER A 186 15.57 -5.04 13.41
CA SER A 186 14.42 -4.49 12.68
C SER A 186 14.82 -3.23 11.89
N ALA A 187 15.71 -2.40 12.43
CA ALA A 187 16.24 -1.22 11.74
C ALA A 187 17.05 -1.59 10.49
N ASP A 188 17.84 -2.67 10.52
CA ASP A 188 18.58 -3.15 9.34
C ASP A 188 17.63 -3.61 8.24
N VAL A 189 16.58 -4.36 8.60
CA VAL A 189 15.54 -4.82 7.65
C VAL A 189 14.84 -3.60 7.03
N PHE A 190 14.43 -2.65 7.84
CA PHE A 190 13.81 -1.40 7.38
C PHE A 190 14.71 -0.64 6.42
N ALA A 191 15.98 -0.43 6.76
CA ALA A 191 16.95 0.29 5.94
C ALA A 191 17.17 -0.40 4.58
N GLU A 192 17.34 -1.74 4.57
CA GLU A 192 17.51 -2.51 3.34
C GLU A 192 16.27 -2.43 2.45
N ILE A 193 15.07 -2.55 3.02
CA ILE A 193 13.82 -2.41 2.26
C ILE A 193 13.70 -1.01 1.66
N CYS A 194 13.98 0.03 2.44
CA CYS A 194 13.97 1.40 1.94
C CYS A 194 14.95 1.57 0.77
N ALA A 195 16.18 1.08 0.91
CA ALA A 195 17.20 1.15 -0.14
C ALA A 195 16.76 0.40 -1.41
N VAL A 196 16.26 -0.83 -1.27
CA VAL A 196 15.79 -1.64 -2.41
C VAL A 196 14.59 -0.98 -3.10
N ARG A 197 13.63 -0.44 -2.36
CA ARG A 197 12.46 0.22 -2.94
C ARG A 197 12.84 1.52 -3.65
N GLN A 198 13.68 2.34 -3.05
CA GLN A 198 14.19 3.59 -3.66
C GLN A 198 15.04 3.32 -4.91
N SER A 199 15.74 2.19 -4.99
CA SER A 199 16.49 1.82 -6.21
C SER A 199 15.60 1.30 -7.35
N LYS A 200 14.40 0.83 -7.04
CA LYS A 200 13.49 0.18 -8.03
C LYS A 200 12.29 1.04 -8.42
N LEU A 201 11.84 1.92 -7.55
CA LEU A 201 10.64 2.72 -7.74
C LEU A 201 11.03 4.20 -7.80
N PRO A 202 10.50 4.97 -8.76
CA PRO A 202 10.72 6.41 -8.78
C PRO A 202 10.08 7.06 -7.55
N ASP A 203 10.69 8.12 -7.07
CA ASP A 203 10.09 8.95 -6.04
C ASP A 203 8.83 9.62 -6.61
N PRO A 204 7.64 9.38 -6.04
CA PRO A 204 6.39 9.97 -6.54
C PRO A 204 6.35 11.50 -6.40
N ASN A 205 7.19 12.11 -5.56
CA ASN A 205 7.35 13.56 -5.47
C ASN A 205 8.12 14.14 -6.66
N VAL A 206 8.89 13.31 -7.37
CA VAL A 206 9.67 13.71 -8.55
C VAL A 206 9.00 13.28 -9.84
N PHE A 207 8.52 12.04 -9.87
CA PHE A 207 7.83 11.46 -11.02
C PHE A 207 6.54 10.80 -10.57
N GLY A 208 5.38 11.30 -11.03
CA GLY A 208 4.12 10.60 -10.83
C GLY A 208 4.22 9.16 -11.33
N ASN A 209 3.79 8.21 -10.52
CA ASN A 209 3.79 6.81 -10.91
C ASN A 209 2.59 6.07 -10.31
N ALA A 210 2.16 5.03 -11.00
CA ALA A 210 1.07 4.15 -10.58
C ALA A 210 1.58 2.89 -9.83
N GLY A 211 2.86 2.84 -9.48
CA GLY A 211 3.48 1.68 -8.85
C GLY A 211 3.35 0.41 -9.71
N SER A 212 3.08 -0.71 -9.07
CA SER A 212 2.78 -1.99 -9.75
C SER A 212 1.31 -1.99 -10.19
N PHE A 213 1.05 -1.53 -11.42
CA PHE A 213 -0.30 -1.40 -11.97
C PHE A 213 -1.05 -2.74 -12.05
N PHE A 214 -0.34 -3.83 -12.40
CA PHE A 214 -0.94 -5.15 -12.50
C PHE A 214 -0.71 -5.98 -11.24
N LYS A 215 -1.74 -6.68 -10.78
CA LYS A 215 -1.59 -7.78 -9.81
C LYS A 215 -0.81 -8.93 -10.47
N ASN A 216 -0.05 -9.66 -9.68
CA ASN A 216 0.51 -10.94 -10.12
C ASN A 216 -0.64 -11.90 -10.44
N PRO A 217 -0.79 -12.41 -11.67
CA PRO A 217 -1.87 -13.31 -12.00
C PRO A 217 -1.73 -14.65 -11.29
N VAL A 218 -2.86 -15.18 -10.85
CA VAL A 218 -2.95 -16.54 -10.28
C VAL A 218 -3.60 -17.43 -11.32
N VAL A 219 -2.96 -18.53 -11.65
CA VAL A 219 -3.37 -19.48 -12.68
C VAL A 219 -3.49 -20.89 -12.11
N SER A 220 -4.25 -21.77 -12.78
CA SER A 220 -4.29 -23.18 -12.41
C SER A 220 -2.95 -23.87 -12.70
N THR A 221 -2.66 -24.98 -12.02
CA THR A 221 -1.49 -25.81 -12.29
C THR A 221 -1.41 -26.21 -13.77
N GLN A 222 -2.55 -26.60 -14.38
CA GLN A 222 -2.60 -26.97 -15.80
C GLN A 222 -2.24 -25.79 -16.74
N GLN A 223 -2.71 -24.58 -16.43
CA GLN A 223 -2.33 -23.39 -17.20
C GLN A 223 -0.84 -23.07 -17.04
N PHE A 224 -0.30 -23.22 -15.83
CA PHE A 224 1.12 -23.03 -15.56
C PHE A 224 1.98 -24.01 -16.34
N GLU A 225 1.67 -25.30 -16.33
CA GLU A 225 2.39 -26.34 -17.08
C GLU A 225 2.45 -26.05 -18.59
N ARG A 226 1.35 -25.56 -19.17
CA ARG A 226 1.34 -25.12 -20.58
C ARG A 226 2.26 -23.92 -20.81
N LEU A 227 2.27 -22.96 -19.91
CA LEU A 227 3.16 -21.79 -19.99
C LEU A 227 4.61 -22.20 -19.84
N GLN A 228 4.91 -23.15 -18.95
CA GLN A 228 6.27 -23.62 -18.69
C GLN A 228 6.90 -24.35 -19.87
N GLN A 229 6.08 -24.98 -20.75
CA GLN A 229 6.56 -25.56 -22.00
C GLN A 229 7.21 -24.53 -22.93
N ASN A 230 6.69 -23.29 -22.93
CA ASN A 230 7.23 -22.21 -23.76
C ASN A 230 8.19 -21.28 -23.00
N TYR A 231 8.09 -21.25 -21.67
CA TYR A 231 8.84 -20.35 -20.80
C TYR A 231 9.39 -21.11 -19.60
N ALA A 232 10.43 -21.91 -19.82
CA ALA A 232 11.01 -22.79 -18.78
C ALA A 232 11.45 -22.05 -17.50
N THR A 233 11.81 -20.76 -17.62
CA THR A 233 12.33 -19.94 -16.49
C THR A 233 11.29 -18.98 -15.91
N ILE A 234 9.98 -19.19 -16.21
CA ILE A 234 8.92 -18.31 -15.69
C ILE A 234 8.93 -18.28 -14.15
N PRO A 235 9.13 -17.10 -13.52
CA PRO A 235 9.11 -16.98 -12.07
C PRO A 235 7.69 -17.25 -11.55
N HIS A 236 7.59 -18.17 -10.60
CA HIS A 236 6.31 -18.61 -10.09
C HIS A 236 6.36 -18.89 -8.59
N PHE A 237 5.19 -18.82 -7.95
CA PHE A 237 5.02 -18.96 -6.51
C PHE A 237 3.79 -19.85 -6.25
N PRO A 238 3.98 -21.13 -5.86
CA PRO A 238 2.89 -22.02 -5.48
C PRO A 238 2.07 -21.42 -4.33
N GLN A 239 0.75 -21.54 -4.40
CA GLN A 239 -0.19 -21.09 -3.37
C GLN A 239 -0.71 -22.30 -2.59
N ALA A 240 -1.23 -22.07 -1.39
CA ALA A 240 -1.71 -23.13 -0.51
C ALA A 240 -2.92 -23.92 -1.09
N ASP A 241 -3.70 -23.31 -1.97
CA ASP A 241 -4.83 -23.92 -2.67
C ASP A 241 -4.43 -24.71 -3.91
N GLY A 242 -3.13 -24.86 -4.19
CA GLY A 242 -2.59 -25.55 -5.36
C GLY A 242 -2.53 -24.70 -6.63
N SER A 243 -3.01 -23.46 -6.60
CA SER A 243 -2.83 -22.52 -7.71
C SER A 243 -1.40 -21.98 -7.78
N ILE A 244 -1.04 -21.34 -8.88
CA ILE A 244 0.31 -20.80 -9.11
C ILE A 244 0.21 -19.31 -9.41
N LYS A 245 0.90 -18.50 -8.60
CA LYS A 245 1.02 -17.06 -8.82
C LYS A 245 2.24 -16.76 -9.70
N LEU A 246 2.06 -16.00 -10.78
CA LEU A 246 3.13 -15.63 -11.72
C LEU A 246 3.59 -14.19 -11.48
N ALA A 247 4.85 -13.89 -11.79
CA ALA A 247 5.38 -12.54 -11.67
C ALA A 247 4.93 -11.65 -12.84
N ALA A 248 3.99 -10.72 -12.60
CA ALA A 248 3.49 -9.78 -13.63
C ALA A 248 4.62 -8.95 -14.25
N GLY A 249 5.59 -8.50 -13.45
CA GLY A 249 6.75 -7.74 -13.95
C GLY A 249 7.59 -8.52 -14.97
N TRP A 250 7.75 -9.83 -14.76
CA TRP A 250 8.43 -10.70 -15.73
C TRP A 250 7.60 -10.84 -17.03
N LEU A 251 6.28 -11.02 -16.93
CA LEU A 251 5.41 -11.09 -18.11
C LEU A 251 5.48 -9.81 -18.94
N ILE A 252 5.47 -8.63 -18.29
CA ILE A 252 5.64 -7.34 -18.96
C ILE A 252 7.00 -7.25 -19.66
N ASP A 253 8.07 -7.75 -19.02
CA ASP A 253 9.41 -7.80 -19.61
C ASP A 253 9.47 -8.72 -20.84
N GLN A 254 8.84 -9.91 -20.78
CA GLN A 254 8.74 -10.83 -21.93
C GLN A 254 7.96 -10.24 -23.12
N CYS A 255 7.02 -9.32 -22.86
CA CYS A 255 6.32 -8.57 -23.90
C CYS A 255 7.15 -7.42 -24.49
N GLY A 256 8.40 -7.22 -24.07
CA GLY A 256 9.26 -6.13 -24.52
C GLY A 256 8.80 -4.74 -24.07
N LEU A 257 7.91 -4.66 -23.08
CA LEU A 257 7.31 -3.40 -22.65
C LEU A 257 8.16 -2.64 -21.63
N LYS A 258 9.22 -3.26 -21.09
CA LYS A 258 10.10 -2.62 -20.13
C LYS A 258 10.89 -1.46 -20.80
N GLY A 259 10.67 -0.25 -20.33
CA GLY A 259 11.21 0.97 -20.92
C GLY A 259 10.40 1.51 -22.10
N PHE A 260 9.27 0.88 -22.45
CA PHE A 260 8.37 1.39 -23.47
C PHE A 260 7.69 2.68 -23.00
N GLN A 261 7.58 3.64 -23.88
CA GLN A 261 7.05 4.98 -23.59
C GLN A 261 6.07 5.43 -24.66
N ILE A 262 4.96 6.03 -24.21
CA ILE A 262 4.00 6.73 -25.06
C ILE A 262 3.79 8.12 -24.47
N GLY A 263 4.18 9.17 -25.18
CA GLY A 263 4.10 10.54 -24.68
C GLY A 263 4.84 10.71 -23.36
N GLY A 264 4.16 11.17 -22.33
CA GLY A 264 4.70 11.33 -20.97
C GLY A 264 4.61 10.10 -20.08
N ALA A 265 3.99 9.00 -20.53
CA ALA A 265 3.81 7.77 -19.74
C ALA A 265 4.80 6.69 -20.18
N ALA A 266 5.41 6.00 -19.20
CA ALA A 266 6.39 4.95 -19.49
C ALA A 266 6.29 3.78 -18.52
N VAL A 267 6.67 2.58 -19.00
CA VAL A 267 7.00 1.44 -18.16
C VAL A 267 8.47 1.55 -17.76
N ILE A 268 8.74 1.62 -16.47
CA ILE A 268 10.10 1.85 -15.99
C ILE A 268 11.04 0.70 -16.39
N LYS A 269 12.21 1.09 -16.90
CA LYS A 269 13.32 0.18 -17.23
C LYS A 269 14.10 0.11 -15.97
N ALA A 270 14.32 0.09 -14.98
CA ALA A 270 15.16 0.26 -13.78
C ALA A 270 15.64 1.71 -13.66
N LEU A 271 15.66 2.25 -12.46
CA LEU A 271 16.34 3.51 -12.21
C LEU A 271 17.84 3.29 -12.48
N PRO A 272 18.50 4.17 -13.23
CA PRO A 272 19.95 4.10 -13.34
C PRO A 272 20.52 4.16 -11.92
N GLN A 273 21.37 3.21 -11.58
CA GLN A 273 22.13 3.31 -10.32
C GLN A 273 22.95 4.60 -10.42
N THR A 274 22.59 5.58 -9.62
CA THR A 274 23.42 6.77 -9.47
C THR A 274 24.70 6.33 -8.78
N ASN A 275 25.75 6.11 -9.59
CA ASN A 275 27.10 6.08 -9.07
C ASN A 275 27.31 7.42 -8.36
N LYS A 276 27.51 7.39 -7.06
CA LYS A 276 27.76 8.56 -6.20
C LYS A 276 28.99 9.38 -6.60
N ASN A 277 29.60 9.12 -7.76
CA ASN A 277 30.87 9.74 -8.23
C ASN A 277 30.81 10.33 -9.64
N LYS A 278 29.63 10.65 -10.19
CA LYS A 278 29.58 11.50 -11.38
C LYS A 278 28.37 12.44 -11.27
N GLU A 279 28.64 13.63 -10.77
CA GLU A 279 27.85 14.82 -11.05
C GLU A 279 27.82 15.08 -12.53
N THR A 280 26.79 14.65 -13.22
CA THR A 280 26.43 15.21 -14.51
C THR A 280 25.17 16.04 -14.27
N PRO A 281 25.25 17.38 -14.47
CA PRO A 281 24.07 18.21 -14.30
C PRO A 281 23.05 17.83 -15.36
N PHE A 282 21.91 17.26 -14.94
CA PHE A 282 20.74 17.22 -15.78
C PHE A 282 20.37 18.65 -16.13
N LYS A 283 20.57 19.04 -17.38
CA LYS A 283 19.99 20.27 -17.91
C LYS A 283 18.49 20.22 -17.66
N LYS A 284 18.03 21.18 -16.86
CA LYS A 284 16.61 21.55 -16.80
C LYS A 284 16.13 21.83 -18.22
N GLN A 285 15.56 20.85 -18.88
CA GLN A 285 14.61 21.14 -19.95
C GLN A 285 13.29 21.49 -19.28
N GLY A 286 12.77 22.64 -19.69
CA GLY A 286 11.75 23.42 -19.03
C GLY A 286 10.53 22.67 -18.51
N ASN A 287 9.92 23.30 -17.52
CA ASN A 287 8.61 23.02 -16.98
C ASN A 287 7.64 22.44 -18.02
N ASN A 288 7.51 21.12 -18.03
CA ASN A 288 6.35 20.45 -18.53
C ASN A 288 5.70 19.75 -17.33
N SER A 289 5.02 20.56 -16.51
CA SER A 289 3.86 20.09 -15.79
C SER A 289 3.02 19.29 -16.80
N ILE A 290 2.63 18.07 -16.43
CA ILE A 290 1.60 17.34 -17.16
C ILE A 290 0.34 18.19 -17.09
N ASN A 291 0.18 19.08 -18.07
CA ASN A 291 -1.08 19.73 -18.36
C ASN A 291 -1.94 18.63 -18.99
N LEU A 292 -2.75 17.98 -18.18
CA LEU A 292 -3.93 17.30 -18.68
C LEU A 292 -4.76 18.38 -19.40
N PRO A 293 -5.17 18.17 -20.65
CA PRO A 293 -5.94 19.17 -21.37
C PRO A 293 -7.21 19.45 -20.60
N ARG A 294 -7.38 20.71 -20.20
CA ARG A 294 -8.67 21.23 -19.74
C ARG A 294 -9.61 21.27 -20.94
N LYS A 295 -10.62 20.46 -20.91
CA LYS A 295 -11.87 20.67 -21.64
C LYS A 295 -13.02 20.50 -20.67
#